data_0e61824d99243c976b278a972927aca7
#
_entry.id   0e61824d99243c976b278a972927aca7
#
_cell.length_a   1.000
_cell.length_b   1.000
_cell.length_c   1.000
_cell.angle_alpha   90.00
_cell.angle_beta   90.00
_cell.angle_gamma   90.00
#
_symmetry.space_group_name_H-M   'P 1'
#
loop_
_entity.id
_entity.type
_entity.pdbx_description
1 polymer ?
#
loop_
_entity_poly.entity_id
_entity_poly.type
_entity_poly.pdbx_seq_one_letter_code
_entity_poly.pdbx_strand_id
1 'polypeptide(L)'
;YEYALDDKLVITHNYITKKGFAGIGEHFQTDFLVGFFGKQKNLLEGGRYRPLSLVSFAIENEVFGKKQQNAKGQYIVDKDGDQLYTYNAAVGHVFNAIYYAFVGLVLFLILYKLFPPEKTRAWYLSFPLIATLIFVTHPLHTEAIANIKGRDELMSLLAGLGTLYFSVLYIQDKTRS
;
A
#
# COMPACT_ATOMS: atom_id res chain seq x y z
N TYR A 1 -5.41 17.97 0.12
CA TYR A 1 -4.20 17.25 0.51
C TYR A 1 -3.35 17.09 -0.72
N GLU A 2 -2.11 17.59 -0.68
CA GLU A 2 -1.16 17.56 -1.79
C GLU A 2 -0.23 16.33 -1.66
N TYR A 3 0.41 15.98 -2.77
CA TYR A 3 1.39 14.90 -2.79
C TYR A 3 2.65 15.28 -2.00
N ALA A 4 3.15 14.37 -1.18
CA ALA A 4 4.48 14.46 -0.58
C ALA A 4 5.57 14.30 -1.65
N LEU A 5 6.80 14.72 -1.35
CA LEU A 5 7.94 14.74 -2.28
C LEU A 5 8.13 13.39 -3.03
N ASP A 6 8.04 12.30 -2.31
CA ASP A 6 8.27 10.95 -2.84
C ASP A 6 7.10 10.40 -3.66
N ASP A 7 5.87 10.88 -3.43
CA ASP A 7 4.68 10.47 -4.18
C ASP A 7 4.81 10.82 -5.67
N LYS A 8 5.54 11.90 -5.98
CA LYS A 8 5.79 12.32 -7.36
C LYS A 8 6.56 11.27 -8.15
N LEU A 9 7.52 10.60 -7.52
CA LEU A 9 8.38 9.61 -8.17
C LEU A 9 7.62 8.35 -8.59
N VAL A 10 6.62 7.96 -7.80
CA VAL A 10 5.92 6.68 -7.97
C VAL A 10 4.54 6.81 -8.58
N ILE A 11 3.94 8.00 -8.51
CA ILE A 11 2.56 8.23 -8.91
C ILE A 11 2.49 9.26 -10.05
N THR A 12 2.73 10.56 -9.73
CA THR A 12 2.40 11.65 -10.66
C THR A 12 3.37 11.80 -11.81
N HIS A 13 4.62 11.37 -11.66
CA HIS A 13 5.65 11.41 -12.71
C HIS A 13 6.09 10.02 -13.19
N ASN A 14 5.48 8.95 -12.66
CA ASN A 14 5.73 7.59 -13.11
C ASN A 14 4.87 7.29 -14.35
N TYR A 15 5.49 7.17 -15.51
CA TYR A 15 4.75 6.96 -16.76
C TYR A 15 4.10 5.59 -16.83
N ILE A 16 4.69 4.55 -16.19
CA ILE A 16 4.11 3.20 -16.15
C ILE A 16 2.84 3.19 -15.31
N THR A 17 2.88 3.79 -14.11
CA THR A 17 1.71 3.91 -13.22
C THR A 17 0.57 4.69 -13.90
N LYS A 18 0.89 5.68 -14.74
CA LYS A 18 -0.11 6.46 -15.48
C LYS A 18 -0.85 5.69 -16.57
N LYS A 19 -0.32 4.57 -17.04
CA LYS A 19 -0.99 3.69 -18.02
C LYS A 19 -2.16 2.91 -17.42
N GLY A 20 -2.37 2.95 -16.09
CA GLY A 20 -3.41 2.15 -15.43
C GLY A 20 -3.19 0.65 -15.61
N PHE A 21 -4.21 -0.11 -16.00
CA PHE A 21 -4.11 -1.56 -16.17
C PHE A 21 -3.08 -1.99 -17.21
N ALA A 22 -2.87 -1.22 -18.27
CA ALA A 22 -1.87 -1.52 -19.30
C ALA A 22 -0.44 -1.55 -18.74
N GLY A 23 -0.15 -0.76 -17.69
CA GLY A 23 1.17 -0.70 -17.03
C GLY A 23 1.46 -1.83 -16.07
N ILE A 24 0.48 -2.67 -15.70
CA ILE A 24 0.65 -3.70 -14.64
C ILE A 24 1.77 -4.70 -15.00
N GLY A 25 1.76 -5.21 -16.24
CA GLY A 25 2.78 -6.18 -16.68
C GLY A 25 4.20 -5.59 -16.64
N GLU A 26 4.33 -4.31 -16.97
CA GLU A 26 5.62 -3.61 -16.97
C GLU A 26 6.16 -3.40 -15.54
N HIS A 27 5.29 -3.16 -14.55
CA HIS A 27 5.68 -3.06 -13.13
C HIS A 27 6.30 -4.34 -12.56
N PHE A 28 5.90 -5.52 -13.05
CA PHE A 28 6.53 -6.79 -12.64
C PHE A 28 7.87 -7.06 -13.30
N GLN A 29 8.23 -6.32 -14.36
CA GLN A 29 9.45 -6.53 -15.14
C GLN A 29 10.50 -5.44 -14.92
N THR A 30 10.15 -4.37 -14.19
CA THR A 30 10.99 -3.18 -14.05
C THR A 30 11.24 -2.83 -12.59
N ASP A 31 12.34 -2.10 -12.36
CA ASP A 31 12.62 -1.48 -11.07
C ASP A 31 11.60 -0.39 -10.74
N PHE A 32 11.37 -0.17 -9.45
CA PHE A 32 10.45 0.82 -8.89
C PHE A 32 10.60 2.24 -9.48
N LEU A 33 11.82 2.65 -9.82
CA LEU A 33 12.12 3.99 -10.31
C LEU A 33 12.15 4.11 -11.84
N VAL A 34 12.05 3.00 -12.58
CA VAL A 34 12.11 3.02 -14.04
C VAL A 34 11.00 3.88 -14.65
N GLY A 35 9.81 3.85 -14.09
CA GLY A 35 8.71 4.67 -14.54
C GLY A 35 8.91 6.17 -14.37
N PHE A 36 9.89 6.60 -13.56
CA PHE A 36 10.25 8.01 -13.39
C PHE A 36 11.48 8.39 -14.21
N PHE A 37 12.58 7.63 -14.11
CA PHE A 37 13.87 7.95 -14.73
C PHE A 37 14.02 7.40 -16.15
N GLY A 38 13.19 6.46 -16.58
CA GLY A 38 13.35 5.72 -17.84
C GLY A 38 14.41 4.61 -17.75
N LYS A 39 14.46 3.76 -18.77
CA LYS A 39 15.33 2.54 -18.82
C LYS A 39 16.83 2.83 -18.92
N GLN A 40 17.22 4.07 -19.17
CA GLN A 40 18.63 4.42 -19.48
C GLN A 40 19.50 4.76 -18.27
N LYS A 41 18.97 4.80 -17.06
CA LYS A 41 19.80 4.97 -15.86
C LYS A 41 20.09 3.62 -15.25
N ASN A 42 21.37 3.26 -15.18
CA ASN A 42 21.88 2.27 -14.22
C ASN A 42 21.59 2.83 -12.82
N LEU A 43 20.35 2.61 -12.35
CA LEU A 43 19.92 2.98 -11.03
C LEU A 43 20.69 2.09 -10.07
N LEU A 44 21.50 2.72 -9.24
CA LEU A 44 22.26 2.23 -8.11
C LEU A 44 22.16 0.71 -7.85
N GLU A 45 23.30 0.03 -7.76
CA GLU A 45 23.39 -1.35 -7.31
C GLU A 45 22.47 -1.59 -6.12
N GLY A 46 21.44 -2.44 -6.28
CA GLY A 46 20.43 -2.72 -5.27
C GLY A 46 19.04 -2.18 -5.58
N GLY A 47 18.60 -2.31 -6.83
CA GLY A 47 17.29 -1.90 -7.31
C GLY A 47 16.14 -2.17 -6.35
N ARG A 48 15.21 -1.22 -6.22
CA ARG A 48 14.04 -1.32 -5.34
C ARG A 48 12.89 -1.98 -6.09
N TYR A 49 12.82 -3.31 -6.03
CA TYR A 49 11.72 -4.06 -6.64
C TYR A 49 10.50 -4.09 -5.71
N ARG A 50 9.46 -3.31 -6.02
CA ARG A 50 8.23 -3.20 -5.22
C ARG A 50 6.98 -3.13 -6.11
N PRO A 51 6.71 -4.19 -6.91
CA PRO A 51 5.66 -4.14 -7.93
C PRO A 51 4.26 -3.98 -7.34
N LEU A 52 3.95 -4.58 -6.18
CA LEU A 52 2.59 -4.61 -5.65
C LEU A 52 2.05 -3.22 -5.30
N SER A 53 2.87 -2.33 -4.73
CA SER A 53 2.45 -0.96 -4.44
C SER A 53 2.21 -0.17 -5.73
N LEU A 54 3.09 -0.28 -6.72
CA LEU A 54 2.94 0.37 -8.02
C LEU A 54 1.70 -0.14 -8.77
N VAL A 55 1.47 -1.44 -8.75
CA VAL A 55 0.26 -2.05 -9.32
C VAL A 55 -1.01 -1.51 -8.64
N SER A 56 -0.99 -1.36 -7.30
CA SER A 56 -2.14 -0.77 -6.61
C SER A 56 -2.41 0.67 -7.05
N PHE A 57 -1.37 1.49 -7.26
CA PHE A 57 -1.52 2.84 -7.79
C PHE A 57 -2.01 2.85 -9.25
N ALA A 58 -1.55 1.93 -10.08
CA ALA A 58 -2.02 1.79 -11.46
C ALA A 58 -3.51 1.43 -11.52
N ILE A 59 -3.96 0.50 -10.66
CA ILE A 59 -5.38 0.14 -10.53
C ILE A 59 -6.22 1.35 -10.07
N GLU A 60 -5.76 2.08 -9.06
CA GLU A 60 -6.46 3.28 -8.59
C GLU A 60 -6.54 4.37 -9.65
N ASN A 61 -5.48 4.53 -10.45
CA ASN A 61 -5.50 5.45 -11.59
C ASN A 61 -6.58 5.09 -12.62
N GLU A 62 -6.70 3.82 -12.97
CA GLU A 62 -7.71 3.37 -13.92
C GLU A 62 -9.14 3.57 -13.41
N VAL A 63 -9.36 3.20 -12.13
CA VAL A 63 -10.71 3.15 -11.55
C VAL A 63 -11.20 4.53 -11.09
N PHE A 64 -10.32 5.32 -10.48
CA PHE A 64 -10.69 6.58 -9.82
C PHE A 64 -10.01 7.81 -10.42
N GLY A 65 -9.03 7.62 -11.30
CA GLY A 65 -8.33 8.69 -11.98
C GLY A 65 -9.15 9.30 -13.10
N LYS A 66 -8.67 10.44 -13.60
CA LYS A 66 -9.24 11.08 -14.79
C LYS A 66 -8.32 10.83 -15.97
N LYS A 67 -8.89 10.51 -17.13
CA LYS A 67 -8.15 10.43 -18.38
C LYS A 67 -7.48 11.77 -18.69
N GLN A 68 -6.18 11.76 -18.95
CA GLN A 68 -5.47 12.99 -19.26
C GLN A 68 -5.88 13.52 -20.64
N GLN A 69 -6.07 14.82 -20.71
CA GLN A 69 -6.41 15.53 -21.96
C GLN A 69 -5.44 16.69 -22.16
N ASN A 70 -5.14 17.00 -23.42
CA ASN A 70 -4.36 18.19 -23.79
C ASN A 70 -5.26 19.45 -23.74
N ALA A 71 -4.67 20.61 -23.98
CA ALA A 71 -5.38 21.90 -24.03
C ALA A 71 -6.49 21.96 -25.11
N LYS A 72 -6.50 21.04 -26.07
CA LYS A 72 -7.51 20.92 -27.14
C LYS A 72 -8.59 19.89 -26.82
N GLY A 73 -8.60 19.30 -25.59
CA GLY A 73 -9.55 18.28 -25.19
C GLY A 73 -9.31 16.88 -25.76
N GLN A 74 -8.19 16.64 -26.44
CA GLN A 74 -7.83 15.34 -26.96
C GLN A 74 -7.18 14.49 -25.87
N TYR A 75 -7.49 13.20 -25.79
CA TYR A 75 -6.87 12.27 -24.87
C TYR A 75 -5.38 12.09 -25.13
N ILE A 76 -4.60 12.12 -24.07
CA ILE A 76 -3.16 11.90 -24.13
C ILE A 76 -2.91 10.40 -24.01
N VAL A 77 -2.23 9.85 -25.02
CA VAL A 77 -1.77 8.46 -25.03
C VAL A 77 -0.24 8.43 -25.01
N ASP A 78 0.33 7.32 -24.59
CA ASP A 78 1.76 7.10 -24.64
C ASP A 78 2.23 6.65 -26.04
N LYS A 79 3.50 6.21 -26.16
CA LYS A 79 4.10 5.75 -27.42
C LYS A 79 3.47 4.45 -27.94
N ASP A 80 2.90 3.65 -27.05
CA ASP A 80 2.29 2.36 -27.33
C ASP A 80 0.77 2.50 -27.62
N GLY A 81 0.23 3.72 -27.49
CA GLY A 81 -1.18 4.03 -27.68
C GLY A 81 -2.02 3.89 -26.41
N ASP A 82 -1.39 3.63 -25.27
CA ASP A 82 -2.10 3.46 -23.99
C ASP A 82 -2.56 4.80 -23.43
N GLN A 83 -3.80 4.84 -22.94
CA GLN A 83 -4.39 6.02 -22.30
C GLN A 83 -3.64 6.36 -21.00
N LEU A 84 -3.31 7.63 -20.81
CA LEU A 84 -2.72 8.09 -19.54
C LEU A 84 -3.78 8.67 -18.60
N TYR A 85 -3.60 8.40 -17.30
CA TYR A 85 -4.50 8.81 -16.22
C TYR A 85 -3.84 9.79 -15.26
N THR A 86 -4.65 10.61 -14.58
CA THR A 86 -4.23 11.49 -13.49
C THR A 86 -4.69 10.89 -12.17
N TYR A 87 -3.75 10.64 -11.27
CA TYR A 87 -4.02 10.06 -9.95
C TYR A 87 -4.82 10.99 -9.06
N ASN A 88 -5.71 10.42 -8.25
CA ASN A 88 -6.48 11.16 -7.25
C ASN A 88 -5.86 10.93 -5.84
N ALA A 89 -5.17 11.95 -5.31
CA ALA A 89 -4.50 11.87 -4.02
C ALA A 89 -5.47 11.52 -2.86
N ALA A 90 -6.70 12.02 -2.88
CA ALA A 90 -7.68 11.70 -1.85
C ALA A 90 -7.98 10.20 -1.78
N VAL A 91 -8.07 9.54 -2.96
CA VAL A 91 -8.25 8.08 -3.05
C VAL A 91 -7.05 7.37 -2.45
N GLY A 92 -5.82 7.80 -2.78
CA GLY A 92 -4.60 7.21 -2.24
C GLY A 92 -4.53 7.26 -0.71
N HIS A 93 -4.89 8.39 -0.11
CA HIS A 93 -4.95 8.52 1.36
C HIS A 93 -6.01 7.60 1.97
N VAL A 94 -7.18 7.47 1.35
CA VAL A 94 -8.24 6.56 1.82
C VAL A 94 -7.74 5.12 1.79
N PHE A 95 -7.10 4.68 0.71
CA PHE A 95 -6.55 3.33 0.63
C PHE A 95 -5.45 3.08 1.66
N ASN A 96 -4.55 4.05 1.90
CA ASN A 96 -3.54 3.91 2.95
C ASN A 96 -4.19 3.77 4.34
N ALA A 97 -5.23 4.55 4.63
CA ALA A 97 -5.98 4.42 5.88
C ALA A 97 -6.66 3.04 6.02
N ILE A 98 -7.20 2.48 4.92
CA ILE A 98 -7.77 1.14 4.89
C ILE A 98 -6.70 0.08 5.15
N TYR A 99 -5.55 0.14 4.47
CA TYR A 99 -4.42 -0.78 4.72
C TYR A 99 -3.98 -0.72 6.18
N TYR A 100 -3.87 0.48 6.75
CA TYR A 100 -3.49 0.65 8.15
C TYR A 100 -4.54 0.11 9.12
N ALA A 101 -5.82 0.27 8.83
CA ALA A 101 -6.90 -0.34 9.60
C ALA A 101 -6.80 -1.87 9.59
N PHE A 102 -6.47 -2.48 8.44
CA PHE A 102 -6.22 -3.92 8.37
C PHE A 102 -4.98 -4.35 9.17
N VAL A 103 -3.92 -3.57 9.17
CA VAL A 103 -2.74 -3.80 10.03
C VAL A 103 -3.17 -3.84 11.50
N GLY A 104 -3.93 -2.86 11.97
CA GLY A 104 -4.46 -2.83 13.34
C GLY A 104 -5.37 -4.03 13.64
N LEU A 105 -6.25 -4.38 12.71
CA LEU A 105 -7.14 -5.54 12.87
C LEU A 105 -6.37 -6.86 13.01
N VAL A 106 -5.41 -7.12 12.12
CA VAL A 106 -4.63 -8.36 12.16
C VAL A 106 -3.76 -8.41 13.41
N LEU A 107 -3.16 -7.29 13.81
CA LEU A 107 -2.42 -7.20 15.08
C LEU A 107 -3.33 -7.52 16.28
N PHE A 108 -4.52 -6.95 16.33
CA PHE A 108 -5.51 -7.26 17.36
C PHE A 108 -5.84 -8.75 17.40
N LEU A 109 -6.10 -9.36 16.25
CA LEU A 109 -6.44 -10.79 16.16
C LEU A 109 -5.30 -11.68 16.66
N ILE A 110 -4.05 -11.35 16.33
CA ILE A 110 -2.86 -12.07 16.83
C ILE A 110 -2.80 -11.96 18.36
N LEU A 111 -2.87 -10.74 18.88
CA LEU A 111 -2.80 -10.52 20.33
C LEU A 111 -3.95 -11.18 21.07
N TYR A 112 -5.16 -11.17 20.49
CA TYR A 112 -6.34 -11.84 21.05
C TYR A 112 -6.16 -13.37 21.12
N LYS A 113 -5.45 -13.95 20.15
CA LYS A 113 -5.14 -15.39 20.13
C LYS A 113 -4.05 -15.77 21.13
N LEU A 114 -3.05 -14.93 21.28
CA LEU A 114 -1.91 -15.18 22.19
C LEU A 114 -2.24 -14.85 23.64
N PHE A 115 -3.03 -13.82 23.88
CA PHE A 115 -3.40 -13.30 25.20
C PHE A 115 -4.93 -13.14 25.32
N PRO A 116 -5.67 -14.26 25.39
CA PRO A 116 -7.13 -14.19 25.45
C PRO A 116 -7.58 -13.43 26.71
N PRO A 117 -8.57 -12.53 26.56
CA PRO A 117 -9.05 -11.75 27.70
C PRO A 117 -9.72 -12.65 28.76
N GLU A 118 -9.56 -12.28 30.01
CA GLU A 118 -10.25 -12.93 31.12
C GLU A 118 -11.76 -12.72 30.99
N LYS A 119 -12.55 -13.79 31.20
CA LYS A 119 -14.02 -13.75 31.06
C LYS A 119 -14.71 -12.77 32.03
N THR A 120 -14.05 -12.45 33.15
CA THR A 120 -14.57 -11.57 34.21
C THR A 120 -14.31 -10.09 33.95
N ARG A 121 -13.42 -9.76 33.00
CA ARG A 121 -13.03 -8.37 32.72
C ARG A 121 -13.75 -7.83 31.47
N ALA A 122 -14.11 -6.56 31.48
CA ALA A 122 -14.71 -5.91 30.32
C ALA A 122 -13.76 -5.98 29.10
N TRP A 123 -14.25 -6.40 27.95
CA TRP A 123 -13.47 -6.65 26.72
C TRP A 123 -12.64 -5.43 26.29
N TYR A 124 -13.15 -4.20 26.53
CA TYR A 124 -12.47 -2.95 26.19
C TYR A 124 -11.28 -2.61 27.10
N LEU A 125 -11.12 -3.33 28.23
CA LEU A 125 -9.95 -3.28 29.12
C LEU A 125 -8.98 -4.44 28.86
N SER A 126 -9.17 -5.18 27.79
CA SER A 126 -8.31 -6.30 27.46
C SER A 126 -6.94 -5.83 26.95
N PHE A 127 -5.88 -6.58 27.31
CA PHE A 127 -4.54 -6.33 26.83
C PHE A 127 -4.45 -6.23 25.30
N PRO A 128 -5.06 -7.14 24.51
CA PRO A 128 -5.05 -7.06 23.05
C PRO A 128 -5.56 -5.74 22.50
N LEU A 129 -6.68 -5.24 23.03
CA LEU A 129 -7.26 -4.00 22.55
C LEU A 129 -6.39 -2.79 22.92
N ILE A 130 -5.95 -2.71 24.20
CA ILE A 130 -5.12 -1.57 24.65
C ILE A 130 -3.81 -1.53 23.90
N ALA A 131 -3.12 -2.66 23.73
CA ALA A 131 -1.87 -2.73 22.98
C ALA A 131 -2.06 -2.34 21.52
N THR A 132 -3.13 -2.79 20.87
CA THR A 132 -3.47 -2.39 19.50
C THR A 132 -3.75 -0.90 19.40
N LEU A 133 -4.52 -0.33 20.34
CA LEU A 133 -4.81 1.11 20.34
C LEU A 133 -3.54 1.94 20.52
N ILE A 134 -2.64 1.56 21.43
CA ILE A 134 -1.34 2.23 21.59
C ILE A 134 -0.54 2.17 20.27
N PHE A 135 -0.53 1.03 19.60
CA PHE A 135 0.14 0.87 18.32
C PHE A 135 -0.47 1.79 17.25
N VAL A 136 -1.79 1.73 17.03
CA VAL A 136 -2.42 2.47 15.92
C VAL A 136 -2.49 3.98 16.16
N THR A 137 -2.41 4.44 17.41
CA THR A 137 -2.37 5.88 17.72
C THR A 137 -0.96 6.43 17.85
N HIS A 138 0.07 5.59 17.68
CA HIS A 138 1.45 6.03 17.85
C HIS A 138 1.88 7.01 16.76
N PRO A 139 2.42 8.18 17.10
CA PRO A 139 2.70 9.25 16.13
C PRO A 139 3.73 8.88 15.06
N LEU A 140 4.63 7.92 15.30
CA LEU A 140 5.60 7.44 14.31
C LEU A 140 4.93 6.82 13.07
N HIS A 141 3.70 6.31 13.16
CA HIS A 141 3.00 5.73 12.03
C HIS A 141 2.37 6.77 11.09
N THR A 142 2.30 8.03 11.53
CA THR A 142 1.68 9.12 10.76
C THR A 142 2.36 9.31 9.41
N GLU A 143 3.69 9.19 9.35
CA GLU A 143 4.44 9.33 8.10
C GLU A 143 4.07 8.25 7.08
N ALA A 144 4.02 6.98 7.49
CA ALA A 144 3.68 5.86 6.61
C ALA A 144 2.24 5.94 6.08
N ILE A 145 1.32 6.55 6.84
CA ILE A 145 -0.09 6.69 6.46
C ILE A 145 -0.31 7.93 5.60
N ALA A 146 0.28 9.06 6.00
CA ALA A 146 0.10 10.34 5.33
C ALA A 146 0.84 10.42 4.00
N ASN A 147 1.94 9.71 3.82
CA ASN A 147 2.65 9.60 2.57
C ASN A 147 2.04 8.45 1.74
N ILE A 148 1.48 8.75 0.57
CA ILE A 148 0.81 7.74 -0.27
C ILE A 148 1.80 6.65 -0.68
N LYS A 149 3.05 7.01 -0.98
CA LYS A 149 4.14 6.07 -1.27
C LYS A 149 4.41 5.09 -0.11
N GLY A 150 4.15 5.48 1.13
CA GLY A 150 4.31 4.63 2.32
C GLY A 150 3.47 3.35 2.30
N ARG A 151 2.61 3.18 1.28
CA ARG A 151 1.81 1.98 1.07
C ARG A 151 2.62 0.69 0.98
N ASP A 152 3.80 0.73 0.41
CA ASP A 152 4.69 -0.43 0.33
C ASP A 152 5.10 -0.94 1.72
N GLU A 153 5.29 -0.04 2.68
CA GLU A 153 5.57 -0.38 4.08
C GLU A 153 4.34 -0.97 4.76
N LEU A 154 3.16 -0.37 4.55
CA LEU A 154 1.89 -0.87 5.08
C LEU A 154 1.57 -2.28 4.55
N MET A 155 1.74 -2.51 3.24
CA MET A 155 1.53 -3.81 2.62
C MET A 155 2.52 -4.86 3.14
N SER A 156 3.79 -4.49 3.30
CA SER A 156 4.84 -5.37 3.83
C SER A 156 4.56 -5.76 5.28
N LEU A 157 4.16 -4.79 6.11
CA LEU A 157 3.78 -5.04 7.50
C LEU A 157 2.53 -5.94 7.58
N LEU A 158 1.52 -5.65 6.76
CA LEU A 158 0.29 -6.46 6.72
C LEU A 158 0.58 -7.91 6.30
N ALA A 159 1.44 -8.12 5.30
CA ALA A 159 1.85 -9.46 4.88
C ALA A 159 2.62 -10.21 5.97
N GLY A 160 3.53 -9.52 6.67
CA GLY A 160 4.28 -10.08 7.80
C GLY A 160 3.37 -10.48 8.96
N LEU A 161 2.44 -9.59 9.36
CA LEU A 161 1.44 -9.89 10.39
C LEU A 161 0.50 -11.02 9.94
N GLY A 162 0.08 -11.03 8.67
CA GLY A 162 -0.75 -12.11 8.12
C GLY A 162 -0.05 -13.47 8.23
N THR A 163 1.24 -13.53 7.86
CA THR A 163 2.05 -14.75 8.00
C THR A 163 2.12 -15.20 9.47
N LEU A 164 2.36 -14.27 10.39
CA LEU A 164 2.39 -14.57 11.83
C LEU A 164 1.02 -15.08 12.32
N TYR A 165 -0.06 -14.45 11.90
CA TYR A 165 -1.42 -14.85 12.26
C TYR A 165 -1.74 -16.30 11.85
N PHE A 166 -1.47 -16.64 10.58
CA PHE A 166 -1.68 -18.00 10.09
C PHE A 166 -0.76 -19.02 10.77
N SER A 167 0.47 -18.64 11.10
CA SER A 167 1.38 -19.50 11.87
C SER A 167 0.85 -19.78 13.26
N VAL A 168 0.31 -18.78 13.96
CA VAL A 168 -0.32 -18.95 15.28
C VAL A 168 -1.53 -19.87 15.18
N LEU A 169 -2.39 -19.69 14.17
CA LEU A 169 -3.53 -20.57 13.96
C LEU A 169 -3.11 -22.03 13.74
N TYR A 170 -2.13 -22.27 12.88
CA TYR A 170 -1.62 -23.61 12.59
C TYR A 170 -1.07 -24.31 13.84
N ILE A 171 -0.28 -23.60 14.65
CA ILE A 171 0.28 -24.15 15.89
C ILE A 171 -0.84 -24.49 16.88
N GLN A 172 -1.83 -23.62 17.05
CA GLN A 172 -2.95 -23.84 17.96
C GLN A 172 -3.85 -25.01 17.54
N ASP A 173 -4.05 -25.20 16.24
CA ASP A 173 -4.82 -26.31 15.71
C ASP A 173 -4.09 -27.65 15.96
N LYS A 174 -2.79 -27.72 15.65
CA LYS A 174 -1.97 -28.90 15.88
C LYS A 174 -1.86 -29.30 17.36
N THR A 175 -1.92 -28.36 18.29
CA THR A 175 -1.87 -28.64 19.73
C THR A 175 -3.21 -29.10 20.31
N ARG A 176 -4.29 -28.96 19.56
CA ARG A 176 -5.63 -29.42 19.95
C ARG A 176 -6.02 -30.78 19.40
N SER A 177 -5.31 -31.24 18.36
CA SER A 177 -5.44 -32.58 17.77
C SER A 177 -4.55 -33.60 18.48
#